data_ceef42caadb243ef60f680a9c2006807
#
_entry.id   ceef42caadb243ef60f680a9c2006807
#
_cell.length_a   1.000
_cell.length_b   1.000
_cell.length_c   1.000
_cell.angle_alpha   90.00
_cell.angle_beta   90.00
_cell.angle_gamma   90.00
#
_symmetry.space_group_name_H-M   'P 1'
#
loop_
_entity.id
_entity.type
_entity.pdbx_description
1 polymer ?
#
loop_
_entity_poly.entity_id
_entity_poly.type
_entity_poly.pdbx_seq_one_letter_code
_entity_poly.pdbx_strand_id
1 'polypeptide(L)'
;MSTPVLLAASLALSAVGAVSSGIAAKRAADFNAAIALQQAQRERDIANRNADIFRRQQNALSAAERVRRAGAGVLPGTGTPLLVADAFLDETLIGEATIRAGGAIRATRLEEEAALARFRGRAARTASLFSAGSTLLTAGSGFFKPGTPASTAPAWASGTGLVGRAPLNFSDL
;
A
#
# COMPACT_ATOMS: atom_id res chain seq x y z
N MET A 1 45.30 32.72 -4.05
CA MET A 1 44.87 31.97 -5.24
C MET A 1 44.37 30.56 -4.90
N SER A 2 43.39 30.38 -4.03
CA SER A 2 42.98 29.04 -3.56
C SER A 2 41.46 28.81 -3.52
N THR A 3 40.65 29.72 -4.03
CA THR A 3 39.18 29.65 -3.95
C THR A 3 38.49 28.69 -4.96
N PRO A 4 39.01 28.45 -6.19
CA PRO A 4 38.29 27.59 -7.14
C PRO A 4 38.32 26.08 -6.76
N VAL A 5 39.37 25.63 -6.10
CA VAL A 5 39.51 24.20 -5.72
C VAL A 5 38.52 23.80 -4.62
N LEU A 6 38.27 24.67 -3.64
CA LEU A 6 37.32 24.44 -2.56
C LEU A 6 35.87 24.41 -3.07
N LEU A 7 35.54 25.24 -4.06
CA LEU A 7 34.20 25.24 -4.68
C LEU A 7 33.93 23.99 -5.48
N ALA A 8 34.90 23.44 -6.20
CA ALA A 8 34.76 22.19 -6.93
C ALA A 8 34.57 21.00 -6.00
N ALA A 9 35.27 20.96 -4.85
CA ALA A 9 35.14 19.90 -3.87
C ALA A 9 33.76 19.90 -3.18
N SER A 10 33.19 21.06 -2.87
CA SER A 10 31.86 21.15 -2.24
C SER A 10 30.74 20.72 -3.18
N LEU A 11 30.86 20.99 -4.49
CA LEU A 11 29.89 20.56 -5.50
C LEU A 11 29.92 19.05 -5.75
N ALA A 12 31.08 18.44 -5.74
CA ALA A 12 31.21 16.98 -5.85
C ALA A 12 30.57 16.26 -4.64
N LEU A 13 30.76 16.79 -3.43
CA LEU A 13 30.14 16.28 -2.22
C LEU A 13 28.62 16.40 -2.24
N SER A 14 28.05 17.49 -2.76
CA SER A 14 26.59 17.66 -2.85
C SER A 14 25.96 16.70 -3.87
N ALA A 15 26.59 16.43 -4.99
CA ALA A 15 26.13 15.46 -5.98
C ALA A 15 26.14 14.03 -5.44
N VAL A 16 27.20 13.63 -4.73
CA VAL A 16 27.28 12.32 -4.06
C VAL A 16 26.20 12.19 -2.99
N GLY A 17 25.94 13.25 -2.21
CA GLY A 17 24.88 13.29 -1.20
C GLY A 17 23.49 13.09 -1.81
N ALA A 18 23.20 13.74 -2.94
CA ALA A 18 21.92 13.58 -3.64
C ALA A 18 21.70 12.14 -4.16
N VAL A 19 22.72 11.54 -4.75
CA VAL A 19 22.62 10.15 -5.25
C VAL A 19 22.47 9.14 -4.10
N SER A 20 23.24 9.31 -3.02
CA SER A 20 23.15 8.41 -1.85
C SER A 20 21.78 8.48 -1.17
N SER A 21 21.20 9.68 -1.06
CA SER A 21 19.86 9.86 -0.51
C SER A 21 18.78 9.19 -1.36
N GLY A 22 18.87 9.26 -2.70
CA GLY A 22 17.96 8.57 -3.60
C GLY A 22 18.05 7.05 -3.53
N ILE A 23 19.26 6.50 -3.34
CA ILE A 23 19.47 5.07 -3.13
C ILE A 23 18.90 4.64 -1.78
N ALA A 24 19.12 5.42 -0.72
CA ALA A 24 18.56 5.15 0.61
C ALA A 24 17.03 5.19 0.60
N ALA A 25 16.43 6.19 -0.05
CA ALA A 25 14.98 6.30 -0.22
C ALA A 25 14.40 5.09 -0.99
N LYS A 26 15.07 4.63 -2.05
CA LYS A 26 14.66 3.43 -2.77
C LYS A 26 14.71 2.18 -1.88
N ARG A 27 15.79 1.98 -1.12
CA ARG A 27 15.93 0.83 -0.21
C ARG A 27 14.85 0.83 0.87
N ALA A 28 14.56 1.99 1.46
CA ALA A 28 13.48 2.14 2.44
C ALA A 28 12.11 1.81 1.82
N ALA A 29 11.85 2.25 0.60
CA ALA A 29 10.62 1.95 -0.13
C ALA A 29 10.50 0.46 -0.47
N ASP A 30 11.58 -0.19 -0.90
CA ASP A 30 11.62 -1.63 -1.17
C ASP A 30 11.39 -2.46 0.12
N PHE A 31 11.95 -2.02 1.25
CA PHE A 31 11.72 -2.64 2.55
C PHE A 31 10.27 -2.51 3.02
N ASN A 32 9.69 -1.31 2.91
CA ASN A 32 8.28 -1.09 3.24
C ASN A 32 7.35 -1.93 2.34
N ALA A 33 7.66 -2.05 1.05
CA ALA A 33 6.93 -2.90 0.13
C ALA A 33 7.02 -4.39 0.52
N ALA A 34 8.17 -4.86 0.98
CA ALA A 34 8.34 -6.23 1.45
C ALA A 34 7.49 -6.51 2.71
N ILE A 35 7.44 -5.56 3.65
CA ILE A 35 6.57 -5.64 4.84
C ILE A 35 5.11 -5.71 4.43
N ALA A 36 4.65 -4.84 3.53
CA ALA A 36 3.27 -4.82 3.07
C ALA A 36 2.88 -6.15 2.38
N LEU A 37 3.75 -6.73 1.56
CA LEU A 37 3.52 -8.05 0.96
C LEU A 37 3.44 -9.17 2.01
N GLN A 38 4.29 -9.13 3.03
CA GLN A 38 4.22 -10.10 4.12
C GLN A 38 2.92 -9.96 4.92
N GLN A 39 2.44 -8.73 5.13
CA GLN A 39 1.15 -8.48 5.76
C GLN A 39 -0.01 -8.98 4.89
N ALA A 40 0.04 -8.79 3.56
CA ALA A 40 -0.95 -9.31 2.62
C ALA A 40 -1.08 -10.84 2.72
N GLN A 41 0.03 -11.56 2.81
CA GLN A 41 0.02 -13.01 3.01
C GLN A 41 -0.62 -13.40 4.35
N ARG A 42 -0.27 -12.69 5.43
CA ARG A 42 -0.87 -12.92 6.75
C ARG A 42 -2.40 -12.70 6.75
N GLU A 43 -2.88 -11.67 6.05
CA GLU A 43 -4.33 -11.42 5.93
C GLU A 43 -5.05 -12.57 5.22
N ARG A 44 -4.45 -13.15 4.18
CA ARG A 44 -5.00 -14.35 3.52
C ARG A 44 -5.01 -15.56 4.45
N ASP A 45 -3.92 -15.78 5.19
CA ASP A 45 -3.82 -16.90 6.14
C ASP A 45 -4.81 -16.77 7.28
N ILE A 46 -5.01 -15.56 7.81
CA ILE A 46 -6.01 -15.27 8.84
C ILE A 46 -7.41 -15.52 8.30
N ALA A 47 -7.72 -15.05 7.09
CA ALA A 47 -9.02 -15.28 6.47
C ALA A 47 -9.30 -16.77 6.25
N ASN A 48 -8.33 -17.55 5.78
CA ASN A 48 -8.45 -18.99 5.61
C ASN A 48 -8.70 -19.70 6.95
N ARG A 49 -7.94 -19.36 8.00
CA ARG A 49 -8.16 -19.92 9.35
C ARG A 49 -9.54 -19.55 9.89
N ASN A 50 -9.98 -18.32 9.71
CA ASN A 50 -11.29 -17.87 10.16
C ASN A 50 -12.42 -18.60 9.40
N ALA A 51 -12.27 -18.81 8.10
CA ALA A 51 -13.20 -19.60 7.30
C ALA A 51 -13.26 -21.07 7.77
N ASP A 52 -12.11 -21.67 8.10
CA ASP A 52 -12.07 -23.04 8.66
C ASP A 52 -12.68 -23.14 10.06
N ILE A 53 -12.48 -22.11 10.91
CA ILE A 53 -13.12 -22.04 12.22
C ILE A 53 -14.63 -21.92 12.05
N PHE A 54 -15.09 -21.02 11.19
CA PHE A 54 -16.50 -20.83 10.87
C PHE A 54 -17.13 -22.14 10.39
N ARG A 55 -16.53 -22.82 9.43
CA ARG A 55 -17.00 -24.13 8.94
C ARG A 55 -17.12 -25.17 10.04
N ARG A 56 -16.12 -25.26 10.94
CA ARG A 56 -16.18 -26.18 12.09
C ARG A 56 -17.32 -25.86 13.04
N GLN A 57 -17.53 -24.58 13.33
CA GLN A 57 -18.65 -24.12 14.17
C GLN A 57 -19.99 -24.47 13.55
N GLN A 58 -20.16 -24.21 12.25
CA GLN A 58 -21.38 -24.55 11.54
C GLN A 58 -21.62 -26.06 11.50
N ASN A 59 -20.59 -26.86 11.27
CA ASN A 59 -20.70 -28.33 11.34
C ASN A 59 -21.11 -28.81 12.72
N ALA A 60 -20.61 -28.23 13.81
CA ALA A 60 -21.00 -28.56 15.17
C ALA A 60 -22.46 -28.20 15.45
N LEU A 61 -22.91 -27.02 14.98
CA LEU A 61 -24.30 -26.59 15.09
C LEU A 61 -25.25 -27.53 14.31
N SER A 62 -24.88 -27.88 13.06
CA SER A 62 -25.69 -28.83 12.28
C SER A 62 -25.77 -30.20 12.89
N ALA A 63 -24.68 -30.69 13.50
CA ALA A 63 -24.67 -31.97 14.23
C ALA A 63 -25.57 -31.93 15.47
N ALA A 64 -25.47 -30.85 16.26
CA ALA A 64 -26.32 -30.66 17.44
C ALA A 64 -27.82 -30.60 17.08
N GLU A 65 -28.13 -29.91 15.96
CA GLU A 65 -29.52 -29.84 15.47
C GLU A 65 -30.05 -31.18 14.99
N ARG A 66 -29.21 -31.99 14.30
CA ARG A 66 -29.58 -33.35 13.92
C ARG A 66 -29.90 -34.22 15.13
N VAL A 67 -29.10 -34.17 16.18
CA VAL A 67 -29.34 -34.90 17.43
C VAL A 67 -30.65 -34.45 18.09
N ARG A 68 -30.89 -33.13 18.14
CA ARG A 68 -32.12 -32.58 18.71
C ARG A 68 -33.37 -33.07 17.96
N ARG A 69 -33.33 -33.04 16.60
CA ARG A 69 -34.45 -33.54 15.76
C ARG A 69 -34.66 -35.03 15.90
N ALA A 70 -33.58 -35.81 15.94
CA ALA A 70 -33.67 -37.25 16.17
C ALA A 70 -34.33 -37.57 17.52
N GLY A 71 -33.96 -36.82 18.58
CA GLY A 71 -34.60 -36.96 19.90
C GLY A 71 -36.08 -36.59 19.92
N ALA A 72 -36.53 -35.72 18.99
CA ALA A 72 -37.93 -35.37 18.78
C ALA A 72 -38.70 -36.35 17.85
N GLY A 73 -38.06 -37.44 17.40
CA GLY A 73 -38.69 -38.45 16.53
C GLY A 73 -38.83 -38.01 15.06
N VAL A 74 -38.17 -36.93 14.66
CA VAL A 74 -38.16 -36.43 13.27
C VAL A 74 -37.11 -37.17 12.45
N LEU A 75 -37.54 -37.86 11.40
CA LEU A 75 -36.64 -38.57 10.48
C LEU A 75 -35.77 -37.56 9.71
N PRO A 76 -34.45 -37.60 9.84
CA PRO A 76 -33.57 -36.76 9.04
C PRO A 76 -33.56 -37.24 7.58
N GLY A 77 -33.63 -36.33 6.63
CA GLY A 77 -33.45 -36.62 5.20
C GLY A 77 -34.72 -36.71 4.36
N THR A 78 -35.90 -36.39 4.91
CA THR A 78 -37.16 -36.36 4.14
C THR A 78 -37.94 -35.09 4.44
N GLY A 79 -38.56 -34.49 3.39
CA GLY A 79 -39.46 -33.34 3.52
C GLY A 79 -38.75 -32.04 3.98
N THR A 80 -39.45 -31.28 4.81
CA THR A 80 -38.96 -29.96 5.34
C THR A 80 -37.59 -30.04 6.03
N PRO A 81 -37.24 -31.08 6.83
CA PRO A 81 -35.90 -31.20 7.40
C PRO A 81 -34.75 -31.23 6.39
N LEU A 82 -34.98 -31.81 5.21
CA LEU A 82 -33.98 -31.85 4.14
C LEU A 82 -33.77 -30.44 3.55
N LEU A 83 -34.84 -29.72 3.27
CA LEU A 83 -34.74 -28.36 2.74
C LEU A 83 -34.03 -27.40 3.70
N VAL A 84 -34.26 -27.54 5.01
CA VAL A 84 -33.54 -26.73 6.02
C VAL A 84 -32.06 -27.09 6.09
N ALA A 85 -31.72 -28.38 5.93
CA ALA A 85 -30.33 -28.82 5.92
C ALA A 85 -29.58 -28.28 4.68
N ASP A 86 -30.23 -28.28 3.53
CA ASP A 86 -29.70 -27.75 2.29
C ASP A 86 -29.48 -26.23 2.37
N ALA A 87 -30.48 -25.46 2.80
CA ALA A 87 -30.34 -24.02 3.04
C ALA A 87 -29.23 -23.68 4.05
N PHE A 88 -29.02 -24.50 5.07
CA PHE A 88 -27.95 -24.33 6.04
C PHE A 88 -26.57 -24.57 5.43
N LEU A 89 -26.44 -25.54 4.52
CA LEU A 89 -25.19 -25.77 3.78
C LEU A 89 -24.88 -24.59 2.85
N ASP A 90 -25.86 -24.08 2.14
CA ASP A 90 -25.70 -22.92 1.27
C ASP A 90 -25.25 -21.69 2.05
N GLU A 91 -25.87 -21.40 3.19
CA GLU A 91 -25.48 -20.29 4.08
C GLU A 91 -24.06 -20.46 4.61
N THR A 92 -23.67 -21.70 4.93
CA THR A 92 -22.30 -22.00 5.38
C THR A 92 -21.27 -21.75 4.27
N LEU A 93 -21.56 -22.14 3.04
CA LEU A 93 -20.67 -21.93 1.88
C LEU A 93 -20.55 -20.44 1.56
N ILE A 94 -21.65 -19.69 1.58
CA ILE A 94 -21.66 -18.24 1.36
C ILE A 94 -20.86 -17.54 2.46
N GLY A 95 -21.06 -17.88 3.72
CA GLY A 95 -20.32 -17.32 4.85
C GLY A 95 -18.81 -17.57 4.76
N GLU A 96 -18.42 -18.80 4.42
CA GLU A 96 -17.02 -19.18 4.21
C GLU A 96 -16.39 -18.39 3.04
N ALA A 97 -17.09 -18.31 1.92
CA ALA A 97 -16.64 -17.54 0.74
C ALA A 97 -16.49 -16.05 1.07
N THR A 98 -17.43 -15.47 1.80
CA THR A 98 -17.40 -14.07 2.23
C THR A 98 -16.20 -13.76 3.12
N ILE A 99 -15.88 -14.64 4.08
CA ILE A 99 -14.70 -14.49 4.95
C ILE A 99 -13.42 -14.50 4.12
N ARG A 100 -13.27 -15.45 3.19
CA ARG A 100 -12.11 -15.54 2.31
C ARG A 100 -12.00 -14.34 1.37
N ALA A 101 -13.11 -13.92 0.76
CA ALA A 101 -13.16 -12.75 -0.12
C ALA A 101 -12.75 -11.46 0.64
N GLY A 102 -13.23 -11.28 1.86
CA GLY A 102 -12.83 -10.16 2.71
C GLY A 102 -11.33 -10.13 3.01
N GLY A 103 -10.72 -11.29 3.25
CA GLY A 103 -9.27 -11.41 3.41
C GLY A 103 -8.50 -11.11 2.12
N ALA A 104 -8.99 -11.62 0.98
CA ALA A 104 -8.39 -11.35 -0.32
C ALA A 104 -8.41 -9.86 -0.67
N ILE A 105 -9.52 -9.16 -0.41
CA ILE A 105 -9.63 -7.71 -0.64
C ILE A 105 -8.62 -6.93 0.21
N ARG A 106 -8.46 -7.28 1.49
CA ARG A 106 -7.46 -6.65 2.36
C ARG A 106 -6.03 -6.92 1.88
N ALA A 107 -5.75 -8.15 1.47
CA ALA A 107 -4.45 -8.52 0.91
C ALA A 107 -4.14 -7.75 -0.38
N THR A 108 -5.09 -7.62 -1.30
CA THR A 108 -4.92 -6.86 -2.55
C THR A 108 -4.59 -5.39 -2.27
N ARG A 109 -5.25 -4.75 -1.30
CA ARG A 109 -4.92 -3.36 -0.91
C ARG A 109 -3.47 -3.22 -0.44
N LEU A 110 -2.97 -4.17 0.35
CA LEU A 110 -1.58 -4.17 0.81
C LEU A 110 -0.59 -4.43 -0.33
N GLU A 111 -0.96 -5.25 -1.31
CA GLU A 111 -0.17 -5.47 -2.53
C GLU A 111 -0.10 -4.21 -3.40
N GLU A 112 -1.21 -3.48 -3.54
CA GLU A 112 -1.26 -2.19 -4.22
C GLU A 112 -0.40 -1.14 -3.50
N GLU A 113 -0.45 -1.09 -2.17
CA GLU A 113 0.41 -0.23 -1.35
C GLU A 113 1.89 -0.57 -1.55
N ALA A 114 2.24 -1.85 -1.59
CA ALA A 114 3.60 -2.30 -1.89
C ALA A 114 4.05 -1.88 -3.29
N ALA A 115 3.18 -1.97 -4.29
CA ALA A 115 3.46 -1.53 -5.65
C ALA A 115 3.69 -0.02 -5.72
N LEU A 116 2.87 0.77 -5.03
CA LEU A 116 3.02 2.23 -4.92
C LEU A 116 4.32 2.61 -4.19
N ALA A 117 4.67 1.91 -3.11
CA ALA A 117 5.93 2.14 -2.39
C ALA A 117 7.13 1.93 -3.31
N ARG A 118 7.16 0.83 -4.06
CA ARG A 118 8.21 0.56 -5.05
C ARG A 118 8.26 1.60 -6.17
N PHE A 119 7.11 2.05 -6.65
CA PHE A 119 7.04 3.11 -7.65
C PHE A 119 7.65 4.42 -7.12
N ARG A 120 7.25 4.84 -5.91
CA ARG A 120 7.80 6.04 -5.24
C ARG A 120 9.32 5.93 -5.03
N GLY A 121 9.80 4.76 -4.62
CA GLY A 121 11.23 4.50 -4.45
C GLY A 121 12.02 4.63 -5.75
N ARG A 122 11.48 4.15 -6.87
CA ARG A 122 12.08 4.32 -8.21
C ARG A 122 12.07 5.77 -8.64
N ALA A 123 10.95 6.47 -8.46
CA ALA A 123 10.82 7.89 -8.78
C ALA A 123 11.80 8.73 -7.97
N ALA A 124 11.95 8.49 -6.67
CA ALA A 124 12.91 9.18 -5.81
C ALA A 124 14.36 8.98 -6.29
N ARG A 125 14.73 7.75 -6.67
CA ARG A 125 16.05 7.46 -7.24
C ARG A 125 16.27 8.20 -8.56
N THR A 126 15.30 8.21 -9.47
CA THR A 126 15.41 8.93 -10.75
C THR A 126 15.51 10.43 -10.52
N ALA A 127 14.68 10.99 -9.65
CA ALA A 127 14.73 12.43 -9.30
C ALA A 127 16.09 12.83 -8.70
N SER A 128 16.68 11.99 -7.85
CA SER A 128 18.00 12.25 -7.26
C SER A 128 19.12 12.26 -8.30
N LEU A 129 19.04 11.42 -9.33
CA LEU A 129 20.00 11.41 -10.44
C LEU A 129 19.87 12.68 -11.30
N PHE A 130 18.63 13.12 -11.58
CA PHE A 130 18.37 14.37 -12.29
C PHE A 130 18.86 15.59 -11.49
N SER A 131 18.59 15.63 -10.19
CA SER A 131 19.06 16.67 -9.29
C SER A 131 20.59 16.75 -9.24
N ALA A 132 21.27 15.61 -9.14
CA ALA A 132 22.73 15.56 -9.19
C ALA A 132 23.28 16.06 -10.54
N GLY A 133 22.66 15.65 -11.65
CA GLY A 133 23.05 16.09 -13.00
C GLY A 133 22.83 17.57 -13.22
N SER A 134 21.72 18.15 -12.81
CA SER A 134 21.41 19.57 -12.93
C SER A 134 22.38 20.45 -12.11
N THR A 135 22.75 19.99 -10.90
CA THR A 135 23.74 20.67 -10.06
C THR A 135 25.11 20.73 -10.75
N LEU A 136 25.53 19.64 -11.38
CA LEU A 136 26.79 19.60 -12.13
C LEU A 136 26.77 20.49 -13.37
N LEU A 137 25.65 20.52 -14.11
CA LEU A 137 25.48 21.36 -15.27
C LEU A 137 25.48 22.86 -14.90
N THR A 138 24.79 23.24 -13.84
CA THR A 138 24.73 24.61 -13.32
C THR A 138 26.12 25.08 -12.84
N ALA A 139 26.83 24.18 -12.15
CA ALA A 139 28.20 24.45 -11.72
C ALA A 139 29.17 24.62 -12.92
N GLY A 140 29.05 23.72 -13.93
CA GLY A 140 29.86 23.79 -15.16
C GLY A 140 29.61 25.07 -15.95
N SER A 141 28.38 25.53 -16.07
CA SER A 141 28.05 26.77 -16.80
C SER A 141 28.57 28.02 -16.09
N GLY A 142 28.71 28.00 -14.77
CA GLY A 142 29.31 29.10 -13.99
C GLY A 142 30.80 29.33 -14.28
N PHE A 143 31.51 28.30 -14.75
CA PHE A 143 32.93 28.43 -15.14
C PHE A 143 33.13 29.04 -16.55
N PHE A 144 32.10 28.98 -17.40
CA PHE A 144 32.24 29.42 -18.81
C PHE A 144 31.63 30.79 -19.10
N LYS A 145 31.02 31.48 -18.15
CA LYS A 145 30.41 32.78 -18.41
C LYS A 145 30.55 33.74 -17.21
N PRO A 146 31.65 34.55 -17.15
CA PRO A 146 31.69 35.64 -16.19
C PRO A 146 30.75 36.76 -16.70
N GLY A 147 29.60 36.94 -16.01
CA GLY A 147 28.84 38.17 -16.17
C GLY A 147 27.42 38.09 -16.73
N THR A 148 26.63 37.04 -16.41
CA THR A 148 25.18 37.14 -16.61
C THR A 148 24.46 37.02 -15.28
N PRO A 149 23.56 37.97 -14.92
CA PRO A 149 22.77 37.85 -13.68
C PRO A 149 21.88 36.63 -13.74
N ALA A 150 21.71 36.03 -12.57
CA ALA A 150 20.86 34.87 -12.37
C ALA A 150 19.48 35.10 -13.02
N SER A 151 19.16 34.27 -14.01
CA SER A 151 17.83 34.21 -14.59
C SER A 151 16.82 33.90 -13.49
N THR A 152 15.93 34.85 -13.26
CA THR A 152 14.76 34.71 -12.42
C THR A 152 14.04 33.42 -12.75
N ALA A 153 13.89 32.55 -11.76
CA ALA A 153 13.01 31.36 -11.83
C ALA A 153 11.61 31.82 -12.28
N PRO A 154 10.96 31.11 -13.20
CA PRO A 154 9.62 31.48 -13.64
C PRO A 154 8.66 31.49 -12.47
N ALA A 155 7.76 32.47 -12.41
CA ALA A 155 6.86 32.78 -11.30
C ALA A 155 5.90 31.62 -10.87
N TRP A 156 5.83 30.56 -11.67
CA TRP A 156 5.04 29.36 -11.32
C TRP A 156 5.75 28.41 -10.33
N ALA A 157 7.07 28.56 -10.15
CA ALA A 157 7.84 27.72 -9.22
C ALA A 157 7.69 28.16 -7.75
N SER A 158 7.10 29.30 -7.48
CA SER A 158 6.76 29.80 -6.14
C SER A 158 5.28 29.63 -5.84
N GLY A 159 4.72 28.45 -6.11
CA GLY A 159 3.37 28.06 -5.81
C GLY A 159 3.14 27.80 -4.32
N THR A 160 3.35 28.81 -3.48
CA THR A 160 2.71 28.93 -2.18
C THR A 160 1.39 29.67 -2.38
N GLY A 161 0.32 28.92 -2.61
CA GLY A 161 -0.97 29.55 -2.64
C GLY A 161 -2.06 28.74 -3.33
N LEU A 162 -2.47 27.66 -2.74
CA LEU A 162 -3.84 27.15 -2.88
C LEU A 162 -4.10 26.14 -1.77
N VAL A 163 -4.38 26.67 -0.60
CA VAL A 163 -5.10 25.91 0.42
C VAL A 163 -6.19 26.78 0.97
N GLY A 164 -7.32 26.63 0.42
CA GLY A 164 -8.56 27.17 0.91
C GLY A 164 -9.68 26.25 0.43
N ARG A 165 -9.60 24.98 0.81
CA ARG A 165 -10.79 24.14 0.71
C ARG A 165 -11.29 23.89 2.13
N ALA A 166 -12.28 24.68 2.52
CA ALA A 166 -13.04 24.51 3.74
C ALA A 166 -13.59 23.08 3.82
N PRO A 167 -13.59 22.45 4.99
CA PRO A 167 -14.24 21.17 5.17
C PRO A 167 -15.76 21.35 4.98
N LEU A 168 -16.36 20.49 4.16
CA LEU A 168 -17.79 20.37 4.02
C LEU A 168 -18.37 19.94 5.37
N ASN A 169 -19.14 20.81 5.97
CA ASN A 169 -19.87 20.53 7.20
C ASN A 169 -21.08 19.64 6.88
N PHE A 170 -21.06 18.40 7.34
CA PHE A 170 -22.09 17.37 7.13
C PHE A 170 -23.19 17.43 8.20
N SER A 171 -23.55 18.61 8.66
CA SER A 171 -24.55 18.77 9.74
C SER A 171 -25.97 19.12 9.27
N ASP A 172 -26.23 19.16 7.96
CA ASP A 172 -27.56 19.52 7.43
C ASP A 172 -28.10 18.46 6.44
N LEU A 173 -28.28 17.20 6.95
CA LEU A 173 -29.18 16.20 6.34
C LEU A 173 -29.83 15.36 7.43
#